data_c77adbff483cfb2dad8c6cf75b8b6df8
#
_entry.id   c77adbff483cfb2dad8c6cf75b8b6df8
#
_cell.length_a   1.000
_cell.length_b   1.000
_cell.length_c   1.000
_cell.angle_alpha   90.00
_cell.angle_beta   90.00
_cell.angle_gamma   90.00
#
_symmetry.space_group_name_H-M   'P 1'
#
loop_
_entity.id
_entity.type
_entity.pdbx_description
1 polymer ?
#
loop_
_entity_poly.entity_id
_entity_poly.type
_entity_poly.pdbx_seq_one_letter_code
_entity_poly.pdbx_strand_id
1 'polypeptide(L)'
;MLDLIIIGAGPAGLSACLYASRAGLDVLIFDSAAPGGKLNVTAQIENYPGLKPTPGPEIAFTMYESALSFGAKMEYGEVLNIKDYGDYKEVVTAKQTYQTKYVLIATGTKERQMNLEKENELVGRGISYCAVCDGPFFKNQEVAVIGGGNSALEEAMYLETLCKIGRASCRERV
;
A
#
# COMPACT_ATOMS: atom_id res chain seq x y z
N MET A 1 26.46 -11.17 -2.37
CA MET A 1 25.07 -11.67 -2.60
C MET A 1 24.25 -11.19 -1.40
N LEU A 2 23.13 -10.53 -1.63
CA LEU A 2 22.23 -10.03 -0.57
C LEU A 2 21.54 -11.20 0.15
N ASP A 3 21.12 -10.97 1.39
CA ASP A 3 20.29 -11.94 2.10
C ASP A 3 18.82 -11.80 1.68
N LEU A 4 18.33 -10.57 1.56
CA LEU A 4 16.94 -10.28 1.24
C LEU A 4 16.80 -9.09 0.30
N ILE A 5 15.99 -9.25 -0.75
CA ILE A 5 15.45 -8.15 -1.54
C ILE A 5 13.96 -8.02 -1.25
N ILE A 6 13.55 -6.78 -0.94
CA ILE A 6 12.14 -6.42 -0.72
C ILE A 6 11.66 -5.57 -1.89
N ILE A 7 10.53 -5.93 -2.48
CA ILE A 7 9.93 -5.22 -3.62
C ILE A 7 8.66 -4.52 -3.13
N GLY A 8 8.72 -3.20 -3.08
CA GLY A 8 7.69 -2.30 -2.57
C GLY A 8 8.05 -1.74 -1.19
N ALA A 9 8.15 -0.42 -1.11
CA ALA A 9 8.45 0.34 0.11
C ALA A 9 7.19 0.97 0.73
N GLY A 10 6.05 0.28 0.63
CA GLY A 10 4.87 0.58 1.44
C GLY A 10 5.04 0.12 2.89
N PRO A 11 4.02 0.29 3.76
CA PRO A 11 4.09 -0.08 5.18
C PRO A 11 4.57 -1.51 5.42
N ALA A 12 4.11 -2.46 4.61
CA ALA A 12 4.50 -3.87 4.74
C ALA A 12 5.99 -4.08 4.44
N GLY A 13 6.48 -3.52 3.32
CA GLY A 13 7.88 -3.64 2.93
C GLY A 13 8.82 -2.91 3.88
N LEU A 14 8.47 -1.70 4.33
CA LEU A 14 9.26 -0.94 5.30
C LEU A 14 9.31 -1.65 6.67
N SER A 15 8.20 -2.23 7.13
CA SER A 15 8.18 -3.02 8.36
C SER A 15 9.08 -4.26 8.24
N ALA A 16 8.98 -5.00 7.14
CA ALA A 16 9.83 -6.16 6.89
C ALA A 16 11.31 -5.77 6.81
N CYS A 17 11.62 -4.65 6.13
CA CYS A 17 12.96 -4.09 6.02
C CYS A 17 13.57 -3.79 7.39
N LEU A 18 12.81 -3.10 8.26
CA LEU A 18 13.23 -2.79 9.62
C LEU A 18 13.61 -4.05 10.39
N TYR A 19 12.74 -5.06 10.43
CA TYR A 19 12.99 -6.27 11.21
C TYR A 19 14.11 -7.14 10.63
N ALA A 20 14.18 -7.27 9.30
CA ALA A 20 15.25 -8.01 8.65
C ALA A 20 16.63 -7.38 8.91
N SER A 21 16.73 -6.05 8.80
CA SER A 21 17.97 -5.32 9.06
C SER A 21 18.39 -5.39 10.53
N ARG A 22 17.42 -5.29 11.46
CA ARG A 22 17.68 -5.51 12.89
C ARG A 22 18.17 -6.91 13.21
N ALA A 23 17.77 -7.90 12.42
CA ALA A 23 18.26 -9.27 12.53
C ALA A 23 19.67 -9.45 11.92
N GLY A 24 20.28 -8.40 11.39
CA GLY A 24 21.63 -8.41 10.81
C GLY A 24 21.70 -8.92 9.38
N LEU A 25 20.57 -8.99 8.67
CA LEU A 25 20.55 -9.37 7.26
C LEU A 25 20.98 -8.20 6.36
N ASP A 26 21.68 -8.53 5.26
CA ASP A 26 21.99 -7.56 4.20
C ASP A 26 20.75 -7.38 3.31
N VAL A 27 20.05 -6.24 3.50
CA VAL A 27 18.74 -5.97 2.92
C VAL A 27 18.81 -4.84 1.89
N LEU A 28 18.19 -5.08 0.73
CA LEU A 28 17.93 -4.07 -0.29
C LEU A 28 16.42 -3.99 -0.53
N ILE A 29 15.86 -2.79 -0.43
CA ILE A 29 14.45 -2.53 -0.73
C ILE A 29 14.30 -1.70 -2.01
N PHE A 30 13.37 -2.09 -2.88
CA PHE A 30 13.04 -1.39 -4.12
C PHE A 30 11.66 -0.75 -4.05
N ASP A 31 11.54 0.45 -4.60
CA ASP A 31 10.26 1.03 -4.99
C ASP A 31 10.42 1.88 -6.26
N SER A 32 9.38 1.95 -7.07
CA SER A 32 9.33 2.80 -8.26
C SER A 32 8.94 4.25 -7.95
N ALA A 33 8.44 4.50 -6.74
CA ALA A 33 7.96 5.79 -6.27
C ALA A 33 8.57 6.15 -4.90
N ALA A 34 8.11 7.25 -4.31
CA ALA A 34 8.48 7.62 -2.95
C ALA A 34 8.04 6.55 -1.94
N PRO A 35 8.90 6.21 -0.94
CA PRO A 35 8.55 5.22 0.08
C PRO A 35 7.32 5.66 0.87
N GLY A 36 6.49 4.67 1.28
CA GLY A 36 5.25 4.91 2.02
C GLY A 36 4.01 4.37 1.31
N GLY A 37 4.06 4.16 -0.01
CA GLY A 37 2.94 3.61 -0.77
C GLY A 37 1.67 4.44 -0.57
N LYS A 38 0.55 3.78 -0.20
CA LYS A 38 -0.75 4.45 0.01
C LYS A 38 -0.77 5.46 1.16
N LEU A 39 0.15 5.36 2.11
CA LEU A 39 0.26 6.38 3.17
C LEU A 39 0.49 7.78 2.59
N ASN A 40 1.25 7.90 1.49
CA ASN A 40 1.58 9.19 0.88
C ASN A 40 0.37 9.95 0.34
N VAL A 41 -0.73 9.26 0.05
CA VAL A 41 -1.97 9.86 -0.47
C VAL A 41 -3.10 9.91 0.57
N THR A 42 -2.85 9.42 1.78
CA THR A 42 -3.83 9.41 2.87
C THR A 42 -3.67 10.68 3.70
N ALA A 43 -4.69 11.53 3.72
CA ALA A 43 -4.63 12.83 4.41
C ALA A 43 -4.37 12.67 5.91
N GLN A 44 -5.08 11.74 6.57
CA GLN A 44 -4.97 11.48 8.00
C GLN A 44 -5.23 10.01 8.32
N ILE A 45 -4.47 9.47 9.25
CA ILE A 45 -4.60 8.10 9.74
C ILE A 45 -4.93 8.16 11.22
N GLU A 46 -6.07 7.58 11.60
CA GLU A 46 -6.60 7.59 12.97
C GLU A 46 -6.66 6.18 13.59
N ASN A 47 -6.51 5.16 12.76
CA ASN A 47 -6.70 3.76 13.12
C ASN A 47 -5.38 2.97 13.27
N TYR A 48 -4.23 3.65 13.40
CA TYR A 48 -2.96 3.00 13.68
C TYR A 48 -2.70 2.97 15.19
N PRO A 49 -2.71 1.78 15.84
CA PRO A 49 -2.54 1.68 17.28
C PRO A 49 -1.22 2.30 17.76
N GLY A 50 -1.28 3.12 18.80
CA GLY A 50 -0.10 3.78 19.37
C GLY A 50 0.25 5.13 18.78
N LEU A 51 -0.43 5.57 17.70
CA LEU A 51 -0.31 6.93 17.16
C LEU A 51 -1.58 7.74 17.43
N LYS A 52 -1.40 9.04 17.63
CA LYS A 52 -2.51 10.01 17.53
C LYS A 52 -2.86 10.19 16.05
N PRO A 53 -4.03 10.80 15.72
CA PRO A 53 -4.33 11.17 14.35
C PRO A 53 -3.16 11.90 13.70
N THR A 54 -2.57 11.29 12.67
CA THR A 54 -1.32 11.74 12.05
C THR A 54 -1.45 11.72 10.54
N PRO A 55 -0.94 12.71 9.79
CA PRO A 55 -0.90 12.66 8.33
C PRO A 55 -0.16 11.43 7.82
N GLY A 56 -0.73 10.77 6.79
CA GLY A 56 -0.13 9.56 6.22
C GLY A 56 1.32 9.75 5.75
N PRO A 57 1.69 10.85 5.06
CA PRO A 57 3.08 11.12 4.66
C PRO A 57 4.07 11.21 5.83
N GLU A 58 3.64 11.70 6.99
CA GLU A 58 4.48 11.77 8.19
C GLU A 58 4.78 10.38 8.75
N ILE A 59 3.76 9.51 8.78
CA ILE A 59 3.93 8.10 9.16
C ILE A 59 4.85 7.39 8.14
N ALA A 60 4.64 7.62 6.85
CA ALA A 60 5.46 7.05 5.78
C ALA A 60 6.94 7.41 5.95
N PHE A 61 7.22 8.67 6.23
CA PHE A 61 8.59 9.16 6.44
C PHE A 61 9.23 8.53 7.69
N THR A 62 8.49 8.48 8.80
CA THR A 62 8.96 7.84 10.04
C THR A 62 9.26 6.36 9.85
N MET A 63 8.41 5.64 9.11
CA MET A 63 8.66 4.23 8.79
C MET A 63 9.88 4.05 7.89
N TYR A 64 10.07 4.93 6.91
CA TYR A 64 11.22 4.92 6.03
C TYR A 64 12.53 5.14 6.79
N GLU A 65 12.61 6.19 7.61
CA GLU A 65 13.80 6.44 8.44
C GLU A 65 14.11 5.26 9.38
N SER A 66 13.08 4.72 10.01
CA SER A 66 13.21 3.56 10.89
C SER A 66 13.73 2.33 10.14
N ALA A 67 13.20 2.07 8.93
CA ALA A 67 13.61 0.93 8.13
C ALA A 67 15.10 0.98 7.73
N LEU A 68 15.62 2.18 7.42
CA LEU A 68 17.01 2.35 7.01
C LEU A 68 17.98 2.52 8.16
N SER A 69 17.53 2.79 9.39
CA SER A 69 18.38 3.08 10.55
C SER A 69 19.30 1.92 10.96
N PHE A 70 19.04 0.70 10.48
CA PHE A 70 19.84 -0.50 10.74
C PHE A 70 20.68 -0.96 9.54
N GLY A 71 20.93 -0.07 8.57
CA GLY A 71 21.88 -0.30 7.48
C GLY A 71 21.29 -0.90 6.20
N ALA A 72 19.99 -1.08 6.12
CA ALA A 72 19.33 -1.43 4.85
C ALA A 72 19.57 -0.34 3.81
N LYS A 73 19.62 -0.76 2.54
CA LYS A 73 19.75 0.15 1.39
C LYS A 73 18.43 0.22 0.66
N MET A 74 18.12 1.39 0.09
CA MET A 74 16.99 1.57 -0.80
C MET A 74 17.47 1.98 -2.18
N GLU A 75 16.88 1.39 -3.21
CA GLU A 75 17.04 1.79 -4.59
C GLU A 75 15.71 2.09 -5.26
N TYR A 76 15.74 3.12 -6.09
CA TYR A 76 14.58 3.53 -6.89
C TYR A 76 14.63 2.86 -8.25
N GLY A 77 13.55 2.19 -8.59
CA GLY A 77 13.37 1.53 -9.87
C GLY A 77 12.31 0.44 -9.85
N GLU A 78 11.87 0.09 -11.03
CA GLU A 78 10.93 -1.01 -11.22
C GLU A 78 11.67 -2.34 -11.31
N VAL A 79 11.17 -3.33 -10.59
CA VAL A 79 11.60 -4.72 -10.75
C VAL A 79 10.81 -5.32 -11.91
N LEU A 80 11.52 -5.72 -12.95
CA LEU A 80 10.93 -6.21 -14.19
C LEU A 80 10.69 -7.72 -14.18
N ASN A 81 11.55 -8.47 -13.46
CA ASN A 81 11.46 -9.91 -13.42
C ASN A 81 12.16 -10.48 -12.18
N ILE A 82 11.74 -11.66 -11.76
CA ILE A 82 12.37 -12.47 -10.73
C ILE A 82 12.61 -13.86 -11.32
N LYS A 83 13.86 -14.33 -11.25
CA LYS A 83 14.23 -15.69 -11.65
C LYS A 83 14.64 -16.49 -10.42
N ASP A 84 14.07 -17.66 -10.25
CA ASP A 84 14.38 -18.57 -9.14
C ASP A 84 15.31 -19.67 -9.63
N TYR A 85 16.48 -19.80 -8.99
CA TYR A 85 17.48 -20.84 -9.26
C TYR A 85 17.58 -21.84 -8.10
N GLY A 86 16.62 -21.84 -7.18
CA GLY A 86 16.62 -22.68 -6.00
C GLY A 86 17.42 -22.05 -4.86
N ASP A 87 18.72 -22.19 -4.89
CA ASP A 87 19.63 -21.71 -3.83
C ASP A 87 19.71 -20.17 -3.76
N TYR A 88 19.47 -19.51 -4.87
CA TYR A 88 19.44 -18.05 -4.96
C TYR A 88 18.40 -17.59 -5.98
N LYS A 89 18.10 -16.31 -5.93
CA LYS A 89 17.18 -15.65 -6.85
C LYS A 89 17.84 -14.45 -7.51
N GLU A 90 17.47 -14.19 -8.76
CA GLU A 90 17.84 -12.98 -9.47
C GLU A 90 16.65 -12.02 -9.58
N VAL A 91 16.88 -10.78 -9.15
CA VAL A 91 15.94 -9.68 -9.30
C VAL A 91 16.45 -8.77 -10.40
N VAL A 92 15.69 -8.69 -11.49
CA VAL A 92 16.06 -7.97 -12.71
C VAL A 92 15.40 -6.61 -12.71
N THR A 93 16.19 -5.55 -12.85
CA THR A 93 15.73 -4.17 -13.06
C THR A 93 16.20 -3.66 -14.42
N ALA A 94 15.77 -2.47 -14.82
CA ALA A 94 16.25 -1.85 -16.04
C ALA A 94 17.75 -1.49 -15.99
N LYS A 95 18.32 -1.32 -14.79
CA LYS A 95 19.72 -0.92 -14.59
C LYS A 95 20.66 -2.12 -14.51
N GLN A 96 20.30 -3.12 -13.71
CA GLN A 96 21.13 -4.30 -13.47
C GLN A 96 20.33 -5.45 -12.86
N THR A 97 21.00 -6.59 -12.72
CA THR A 97 20.46 -7.78 -12.03
C THR A 97 21.15 -7.95 -10.69
N TYR A 98 20.37 -8.22 -9.65
CA TYR A 98 20.83 -8.44 -8.28
C TYR A 98 20.63 -9.90 -7.90
N GLN A 99 21.58 -10.45 -7.14
CA GLN A 99 21.45 -11.80 -6.58
C GLN A 99 21.15 -11.74 -5.09
N THR A 100 20.20 -12.55 -4.66
CA THR A 100 19.73 -12.63 -3.27
C THR A 100 19.31 -14.04 -2.90
N LYS A 101 19.37 -14.36 -1.59
CA LYS A 101 18.84 -15.63 -1.08
C LYS A 101 17.31 -15.64 -1.09
N TYR A 102 16.70 -14.54 -0.67
CA TYR A 102 15.24 -14.43 -0.52
C TYR A 102 14.70 -13.18 -1.20
N VAL A 103 13.47 -13.27 -1.66
CA VAL A 103 12.69 -12.12 -2.18
C VAL A 103 11.39 -12.03 -1.42
N LEU A 104 11.07 -10.84 -0.94
CA LEU A 104 9.77 -10.51 -0.34
C LEU A 104 9.03 -9.55 -1.27
N ILE A 105 7.84 -9.95 -1.68
CA ILE A 105 6.97 -9.14 -2.55
C ILE A 105 5.96 -8.39 -1.68
N ALA A 106 6.08 -7.07 -1.62
CA ALA A 106 5.25 -6.16 -0.84
C ALA A 106 4.71 -5.00 -1.70
N THR A 107 4.37 -5.29 -2.96
CA THR A 107 4.02 -4.30 -3.98
C THR A 107 2.67 -3.62 -3.76
N GLY A 108 1.90 -4.08 -2.77
CA GLY A 108 0.59 -3.53 -2.46
C GLY A 108 -0.45 -3.80 -3.55
N THR A 109 -1.42 -2.91 -3.64
CA THR A 109 -2.54 -3.00 -4.59
C THR A 109 -2.77 -1.67 -5.28
N LYS A 110 -3.31 -1.74 -6.49
CA LYS A 110 -3.90 -0.58 -7.18
C LYS A 110 -5.40 -0.82 -7.31
N GLU A 111 -6.17 0.17 -6.94
CA GLU A 111 -7.61 0.15 -7.12
C GLU A 111 -7.94 0.25 -8.61
N ARG A 112 -9.04 -0.41 -9.00
CA ARG A 112 -9.60 -0.22 -10.33
C ARG A 112 -10.41 1.08 -10.31
N GLN A 113 -9.94 2.07 -11.02
CA GLN A 113 -10.65 3.33 -11.18
C GLN A 113 -11.94 3.15 -11.99
N MET A 114 -12.93 3.99 -11.71
CA MET A 114 -14.19 4.06 -12.45
C MET A 114 -14.02 4.81 -13.78
N ASN A 115 -12.91 5.54 -13.95
CA ASN A 115 -12.63 6.44 -15.06
C ASN A 115 -13.67 7.57 -15.19
N LEU A 116 -14.05 8.13 -14.06
CA LEU A 116 -14.91 9.31 -14.00
C LEU A 116 -14.10 10.58 -14.25
N GLU A 117 -14.79 11.59 -14.80
CA GLU A 117 -14.20 12.92 -14.89
C GLU A 117 -13.83 13.42 -13.48
N LYS A 118 -12.61 13.92 -13.33
CA LYS A 118 -12.07 14.42 -12.05
C LYS A 118 -11.95 13.40 -10.91
N GLU A 119 -12.01 12.10 -11.21
CA GLU A 119 -11.90 11.07 -10.19
C GLU A 119 -10.68 11.24 -9.29
N ASN A 120 -9.51 11.50 -9.88
CA ASN A 120 -8.26 11.68 -9.14
C ASN A 120 -8.27 12.91 -8.22
N GLU A 121 -9.02 13.95 -8.56
CA GLU A 121 -9.18 15.15 -7.74
C GLU A 121 -10.11 14.91 -6.55
N LEU A 122 -11.05 13.97 -6.71
CA LEU A 122 -12.10 13.65 -5.73
C LEU A 122 -11.70 12.51 -4.78
N VAL A 123 -10.65 11.76 -5.07
CA VAL A 123 -10.13 10.75 -4.12
C VAL A 123 -9.72 11.42 -2.81
N GLY A 124 -10.28 10.95 -1.69
CA GLY A 124 -10.16 11.57 -0.38
C GLY A 124 -11.01 12.84 -0.17
N ARG A 125 -11.84 13.20 -1.17
CA ARG A 125 -12.72 14.40 -1.13
C ARG A 125 -14.15 14.09 -1.60
N GLY A 126 -14.57 12.85 -1.48
CA GLY A 126 -15.89 12.37 -1.90
C GLY A 126 -15.85 11.02 -2.60
N ILE A 127 -14.71 10.62 -3.15
CA ILE A 127 -14.48 9.27 -3.65
C ILE A 127 -13.47 8.57 -2.71
N SER A 128 -13.82 7.36 -2.29
CA SER A 128 -12.95 6.50 -1.49
C SER A 128 -12.93 5.08 -2.05
N TYR A 129 -11.80 4.40 -1.88
CA TYR A 129 -11.58 3.00 -2.20
C TYR A 129 -11.34 2.15 -0.95
N CYS A 130 -11.60 2.70 0.24
CA CYS A 130 -11.44 2.00 1.51
C CYS A 130 -12.52 2.46 2.50
N ALA A 131 -13.58 1.70 2.63
CA ALA A 131 -14.67 2.04 3.56
C ALA A 131 -14.22 2.10 5.02
N VAL A 132 -13.33 1.19 5.44
CA VAL A 132 -12.81 1.15 6.83
C VAL A 132 -11.91 2.35 7.12
N CYS A 133 -11.17 2.85 6.11
CA CYS A 133 -10.29 4.00 6.28
C CYS A 133 -11.08 5.31 6.38
N ASP A 134 -12.02 5.51 5.46
CA ASP A 134 -12.65 6.82 5.22
C ASP A 134 -14.11 6.87 5.70
N GLY A 135 -14.76 5.72 5.88
CA GLY A 135 -16.17 5.65 6.29
C GLY A 135 -16.53 6.48 7.53
N PRO A 136 -15.70 6.49 8.58
CA PRO A 136 -15.95 7.34 9.76
C PRO A 136 -16.09 8.83 9.47
N PHE A 137 -15.43 9.36 8.43
CA PHE A 137 -15.55 10.77 8.03
C PHE A 137 -16.90 11.11 7.40
N PHE A 138 -17.62 10.09 6.92
CA PHE A 138 -18.94 10.23 6.28
C PHE A 138 -20.10 9.79 7.18
N LYS A 139 -19.87 9.72 8.49
CA LYS A 139 -20.88 9.32 9.47
C LYS A 139 -22.16 10.15 9.35
N ASN A 140 -23.31 9.45 9.27
CA ASN A 140 -24.64 10.03 9.05
C ASN A 140 -24.85 10.75 7.70
N GLN A 141 -23.87 10.71 6.79
CA GLN A 141 -24.01 11.25 5.44
C GLN A 141 -24.56 10.17 4.51
N GLU A 142 -25.10 10.61 3.38
CA GLU A 142 -25.56 9.74 2.32
C GLU A 142 -24.36 9.32 1.45
N VAL A 143 -24.18 8.01 1.25
CA VAL A 143 -23.07 7.45 0.48
C VAL A 143 -23.60 6.47 -0.57
N ALA A 144 -22.85 6.32 -1.66
CA ALA A 144 -23.10 5.33 -2.68
C ALA A 144 -21.95 4.32 -2.72
N VAL A 145 -22.25 3.03 -2.74
CA VAL A 145 -21.27 1.96 -2.94
C VAL A 145 -21.35 1.47 -4.38
N ILE A 146 -20.20 1.47 -5.07
CA ILE A 146 -20.12 1.07 -6.48
C ILE A 146 -19.23 -0.16 -6.59
N GLY A 147 -19.81 -1.28 -6.97
CA GLY A 147 -19.12 -2.55 -7.14
C GLY A 147 -20.05 -3.74 -7.05
N GLY A 148 -19.63 -4.90 -7.55
CA GLY A 148 -20.41 -6.14 -7.54
C GLY A 148 -19.62 -7.35 -7.06
N GLY A 149 -18.44 -7.14 -6.49
CA GLY A 149 -17.62 -8.18 -5.87
C GLY A 149 -17.85 -8.26 -4.36
N ASN A 150 -17.28 -9.29 -3.73
CA ASN A 150 -17.40 -9.51 -2.28
C ASN A 150 -16.96 -8.28 -1.47
N SER A 151 -15.87 -7.63 -1.85
CA SER A 151 -15.41 -6.41 -1.17
C SER A 151 -16.45 -5.31 -1.14
N ALA A 152 -17.17 -5.09 -2.24
CA ALA A 152 -18.21 -4.04 -2.29
C ALA A 152 -19.39 -4.39 -1.35
N LEU A 153 -19.75 -5.67 -1.24
CA LEU A 153 -20.79 -6.12 -0.31
C LEU A 153 -20.35 -5.99 1.15
N GLU A 154 -19.14 -6.42 1.47
CA GLU A 154 -18.57 -6.32 2.81
C GLU A 154 -18.44 -4.86 3.25
N GLU A 155 -17.95 -3.99 2.36
CA GLU A 155 -17.83 -2.56 2.63
C GLU A 155 -19.20 -1.88 2.76
N ALA A 156 -20.20 -2.28 1.96
CA ALA A 156 -21.55 -1.77 2.09
C ALA A 156 -22.17 -2.14 3.46
N MET A 157 -21.99 -3.39 3.90
CA MET A 157 -22.45 -3.82 5.24
C MET A 157 -21.76 -3.03 6.38
N TYR A 158 -20.47 -2.75 6.23
CA TYR A 158 -19.77 -1.92 7.19
C TYR A 158 -20.29 -0.48 7.19
N LEU A 159 -20.44 0.14 6.01
CA LEU A 159 -20.92 1.52 5.87
C LEU A 159 -22.36 1.71 6.35
N GLU A 160 -23.22 0.68 6.26
CA GLU A 160 -24.60 0.72 6.80
C GLU A 160 -24.60 1.05 8.31
N THR A 161 -23.57 0.62 9.03
CA THR A 161 -23.45 0.90 10.47
C THR A 161 -23.09 2.37 10.78
N LEU A 162 -22.55 3.10 9.81
CA LEU A 162 -22.01 4.45 9.96
C LEU A 162 -22.77 5.51 9.18
N CYS A 163 -23.19 5.17 7.99
CA CYS A 163 -23.69 6.10 6.97
C CYS A 163 -25.13 5.74 6.56
N LYS A 164 -25.75 6.64 5.80
CA LYS A 164 -26.99 6.33 5.09
C LYS A 164 -26.61 5.84 3.70
N ILE A 165 -26.83 4.56 3.39
CA ILE A 165 -26.54 4.04 2.04
C ILE A 165 -27.68 4.43 1.11
N GLY A 166 -27.41 5.41 0.24
CA GLY A 166 -28.37 5.90 -0.74
C GLY A 166 -28.52 4.99 -1.97
N ARG A 167 -27.43 4.35 -2.41
CA ARG A 167 -27.40 3.42 -3.56
C ARG A 167 -26.23 2.46 -3.47
N ALA A 168 -26.49 1.17 -3.79
CA ALA A 168 -25.46 0.22 -4.19
C ALA A 168 -25.65 -0.07 -5.69
N SER A 169 -24.62 0.12 -6.51
CA SER A 169 -24.67 -0.17 -7.94
C SER A 169 -23.66 -1.23 -8.29
N CYS A 170 -24.14 -2.35 -8.80
CA CYS A 170 -23.34 -3.42 -9.38
C CYS A 170 -23.25 -3.19 -10.89
N ARG A 171 -22.02 -3.10 -11.41
CA ARG A 171 -21.83 -3.13 -12.87
C ARG A 171 -21.82 -4.60 -13.30
N GLU A 172 -22.94 -5.06 -13.84
CA GLU A 172 -23.01 -6.34 -14.51
C GLU A 172 -22.03 -6.36 -15.69
N ARG A 173 -21.18 -7.39 -15.75
CA ARG A 173 -20.42 -7.63 -16.97
C ARG A 173 -21.36 -8.31 -17.96
N VAL A 174 -21.80 -7.57 -18.93
CA VAL A 174 -22.36 -8.14 -20.17
C VAL A 174 -21.20 -8.65 -21.02
#